data_ca0c4e13d58ea8296f6c6d6c5e44aab4
#
_entry.id   ca0c4e13d58ea8296f6c6d6c5e44aab4
#
_cell.length_a   1.000
_cell.length_b   1.000
_cell.length_c   1.000
_cell.angle_alpha   90.00
_cell.angle_beta   90.00
_cell.angle_gamma   90.00
#
_symmetry.space_group_name_H-M   'P 1'
#
loop_
_entity.id
_entity.type
_entity.pdbx_description
1 polymer ?
#
loop_
_entity_poly.entity_id
_entity_poly.type
_entity_poly.pdbx_seq_one_letter_code
_entity_poly.pdbx_strand_id
1 'polypeptide(L)' 'MTSPPHVYEVRPRTDRLGVALISGVLPFGRLWYAEPNSVSNAIAYALHYSRSHPVVIGVCDAAGNVIETHQHKGEFKEP' A
#
# COMPACT_ATOMS: atom_id res chain seq x y z
N MET A 1 -2.06 22.98 8.77
CA MET A 1 -2.57 21.74 9.38
C MET A 1 -2.33 20.57 8.44
N THR A 2 -1.63 19.57 8.90
CA THR A 2 -1.34 18.42 8.04
C THR A 2 -2.43 17.37 8.19
N SER A 3 -2.86 16.81 7.05
CA SER A 3 -3.81 15.70 7.06
C SER A 3 -3.14 14.47 7.65
N PRO A 4 -3.90 13.62 8.35
CA PRO A 4 -3.33 12.35 8.80
C PRO A 4 -2.91 11.50 7.60
N PRO A 5 -1.85 10.69 7.75
CA PRO A 5 -1.40 9.88 6.64
C PRO A 5 -2.39 8.78 6.30
N HIS A 6 -2.43 8.42 5.02
CA HIS A 6 -3.13 7.22 4.59
C HIS A 6 -2.23 6.02 4.83
N VAL A 7 -2.72 5.06 5.59
CA VAL A 7 -1.93 3.90 5.98
C VAL A 7 -2.40 2.69 5.17
N TYR A 8 -1.46 2.02 4.55
CA TYR A 8 -1.70 0.81 3.77
C TYR A 8 -0.86 -0.34 4.31
N GLU A 9 -1.38 -1.55 4.16
CA GLU A 9 -0.60 -2.75 4.41
C GLU A 9 -0.59 -3.61 3.17
N VAL A 10 0.57 -4.17 2.86
CA VAL A 10 0.71 -5.15 1.78
C VAL A 10 1.01 -6.48 2.46
N ARG A 11 0.10 -7.44 2.34
CA ARG A 11 0.23 -8.75 2.99
C ARG A 11 0.20 -9.86 1.96
N PRO A 12 1.05 -10.89 2.10
CA PRO A 12 0.98 -12.03 1.19
C PRO A 12 -0.34 -12.77 1.38
N ARG A 13 -0.86 -13.30 0.29
CA ARG A 13 -2.04 -14.15 0.35
C ARG A 13 -1.68 -15.52 0.91
N THR A 14 -2.65 -16.17 1.52
CA THR A 14 -2.42 -17.50 2.09
C THR A 14 -2.08 -18.52 1.02
N ASP A 15 -2.58 -18.34 -0.21
CA ASP A 15 -2.28 -19.25 -1.31
C ASP A 15 -0.95 -18.93 -2.01
N ARG A 16 -0.27 -17.86 -1.58
CA ARG A 16 1.03 -17.42 -2.11
C ARG A 16 1.00 -17.03 -3.59
N LEU A 17 -0.17 -16.73 -4.12
CA LEU A 17 -0.32 -16.34 -5.52
C LEU A 17 -0.31 -14.83 -5.71
N GLY A 18 0.01 -14.08 -4.67
CA GLY A 18 0.06 -12.63 -4.75
C GLY A 18 -0.07 -12.00 -3.38
N VAL A 19 -0.48 -10.75 -3.37
CA VAL A 19 -0.62 -9.98 -2.13
C VAL A 19 -1.97 -9.27 -2.09
N ALA A 20 -2.37 -8.88 -0.88
CA ALA A 20 -3.50 -8.01 -0.67
C ALA A 20 -2.99 -6.63 -0.25
N LEU A 21 -3.53 -5.59 -0.85
CA LEU A 21 -3.33 -4.22 -0.40
C LEU A 21 -4.53 -3.86 0.46
N ILE A 22 -4.28 -3.53 1.72
CA ILE A 22 -5.35 -3.33 2.72
C ILE A 22 -5.24 -1.90 3.26
N SER A 23 -6.35 -1.19 3.28
CA SER A 23 -6.39 0.14 3.87
C SER A 23 -7.81 0.58 4.13
N GLY A 24 -8.01 1.34 5.20
CA GLY A 24 -9.30 1.94 5.49
C GLY A 24 -9.71 3.01 4.48
N VAL A 25 -8.78 3.55 3.68
CA VAL A 25 -9.11 4.56 2.67
C VAL A 25 -9.57 3.96 1.36
N LEU A 26 -9.44 2.66 1.18
CA LEU A 26 -9.92 1.99 -0.03
C LEU A 26 -11.42 1.75 0.07
N PRO A 27 -12.17 1.92 -1.05
CA PRO A 27 -13.62 1.74 -1.01
C PRO A 27 -14.08 0.37 -0.53
N PHE A 28 -13.30 -0.67 -0.84
CA PHE A 28 -13.64 -2.04 -0.45
C PHE A 28 -12.74 -2.58 0.66
N GLY A 29 -11.87 -1.72 1.23
CA GLY A 29 -10.96 -2.13 2.29
C GLY A 29 -9.74 -2.88 1.82
N ARG A 30 -9.79 -3.54 0.69
CA ARG A 30 -8.65 -4.30 0.17
C ARG A 30 -8.75 -4.51 -1.33
N LEU A 31 -7.56 -4.70 -1.93
CA LEU A 31 -7.42 -5.07 -3.32
C LEU A 31 -6.46 -6.24 -3.42
N TRP A 32 -6.68 -7.10 -4.40
CA TRP A 32 -5.84 -8.28 -4.61
C TRP A 32 -4.96 -8.08 -5.83
N TYR A 33 -3.70 -8.46 -5.70
CA TYR A 33 -2.72 -8.39 -6.78
C TYR A 33 -2.07 -9.75 -6.94
N ALA A 34 -2.09 -10.29 -8.15
CA ALA A 34 -1.50 -11.59 -8.44
C ALA A 34 -0.05 -11.44 -8.88
N GLU A 35 0.71 -12.52 -8.77
CA GLU A 35 2.05 -12.58 -9.34
C GLU A 35 1.99 -12.45 -10.88
N PRO A 36 3.04 -11.91 -11.54
CA PRO A 36 4.26 -11.37 -10.93
C PRO A 36 4.12 -9.90 -10.55
N ASN A 37 5.10 -9.39 -9.82
CA ASN A 37 5.19 -7.97 -9.47
C ASN A 37 4.03 -7.47 -8.60
N SER A 38 3.41 -8.38 -7.85
CA SER A 38 2.25 -8.02 -7.04
C SER A 38 2.58 -6.94 -6.00
N VAL A 39 3.73 -7.03 -5.34
CA VAL A 39 4.13 -6.04 -4.32
C VAL A 39 4.33 -4.68 -4.98
N SER A 40 5.09 -4.62 -6.07
CA SER A 40 5.34 -3.36 -6.78
C SER A 40 4.05 -2.72 -7.25
N ASN A 41 3.13 -3.53 -7.79
CA ASN A 41 1.86 -3.03 -8.29
C ASN A 41 0.98 -2.50 -7.16
N ALA A 42 0.99 -3.18 -6.01
CA ALA A 42 0.22 -2.73 -4.86
C ALA A 42 0.75 -1.39 -4.33
N ILE A 43 2.07 -1.27 -4.21
CA ILE A 43 2.69 -0.02 -3.75
C ILE A 43 2.38 1.12 -4.73
N ALA A 44 2.51 0.85 -6.03
CA ALA A 44 2.24 1.87 -7.05
C ALA A 44 0.79 2.34 -6.98
N TYR A 45 -0.15 1.42 -6.78
CA TYR A 45 -1.55 1.79 -6.64
C TYR A 45 -1.78 2.68 -5.41
N ALA A 46 -1.19 2.30 -4.28
CA ALA A 46 -1.35 3.08 -3.05
C ALA A 46 -0.82 4.50 -3.22
N LEU A 47 0.36 4.65 -3.82
CA LEU A 47 0.96 5.95 -4.06
C LEU A 47 0.11 6.79 -5.02
N HIS A 48 -0.43 6.16 -6.04
CA HIS A 48 -1.28 6.86 -7.00
C HIS A 48 -2.63 7.25 -6.39
N TYR A 49 -3.25 6.33 -5.66
CA TYR A 49 -4.56 6.57 -5.06
C TYR A 49 -4.52 7.69 -4.03
N SER A 50 -3.45 7.74 -3.25
CA SER A 50 -3.30 8.74 -2.19
C SER A 50 -2.24 9.79 -2.52
N ARG A 51 -2.05 10.10 -3.80
CA ARG A 51 -0.93 10.96 -4.25
C ARG A 51 -0.92 12.35 -3.62
N SER A 52 -2.06 12.87 -3.23
CA SER A 52 -2.15 14.19 -2.61
C SER A 52 -2.16 14.15 -1.09
N HIS A 53 -1.91 12.97 -0.51
CA HIS A 53 -1.88 12.80 0.94
C HIS A 53 -0.59 12.12 1.37
N PRO A 54 -0.12 12.36 2.60
CA PRO A 54 0.98 11.55 3.13
C PRO A 54 0.57 10.07 3.15
N VAL A 55 1.50 9.19 2.82
CA VAL A 55 1.23 7.76 2.71
C VAL A 55 2.28 6.99 3.48
N VAL A 56 1.84 5.99 4.23
CA VAL A 56 2.71 5.02 4.88
C VAL A 56 2.26 3.64 4.43
N ILE A 57 3.16 2.89 3.83
CA ILE A 57 2.87 1.55 3.32
C ILE A 57 3.77 0.56 4.04
N GLY A 58 3.18 -0.34 4.82
CA GLY A 58 3.90 -1.41 5.48
C GLY A 58 3.78 -2.69 4.67
N VAL A 59 4.91 -3.25 4.27
CA VAL A 59 4.94 -4.55 3.59
C VAL A 59 5.20 -5.61 4.63
N CYS A 60 4.30 -6.57 4.74
CA CYS A 60 4.37 -7.62 5.75
C CYS A 60 4.77 -8.94 5.14
N ASP A 61 5.46 -9.78 5.95
CA ASP A 61 5.75 -11.15 5.55
C ASP A 61 4.59 -12.08 5.92
N ALA A 62 4.75 -13.38 5.66
CA ALA A 62 3.70 -14.35 5.92
C ALA A 62 3.36 -14.48 7.41
N ALA A 63 4.28 -14.13 8.29
CA ALA A 63 4.06 -14.14 9.73
C ALA A 63 3.39 -12.88 10.26
N GLY A 64 3.20 -11.88 9.39
CA GLY A 64 2.59 -10.62 9.78
C GLY A 64 3.56 -9.57 10.26
N ASN A 65 4.86 -9.82 10.17
CA ASN A 65 5.88 -8.84 10.55
C ASN A 65 6.11 -7.85 9.43
N VAL A 66 6.23 -6.57 9.78
CA VAL A 66 6.54 -5.53 8.79
C VAL A 66 8.01 -5.65 8.43
N ILE A 67 8.30 -5.98 7.17
CA ILE A 67 9.66 -6.15 6.67
C ILE A 67 10.15 -4.98 5.85
N GLU A 68 9.24 -4.12 5.39
CA GLU A 68 9.56 -2.91 4.64
C GLU A 68 8.54 -1.85 4.96
N THR A 69 8.98 -0.60 4.94
CA THR A 69 8.06 0.53 5.08
C THR A 69 8.39 1.56 4.01
N HIS A 70 7.39 1.97 3.27
CA HIS A 70 7.50 3.01 2.27
C HIS A 70 6.71 4.21 2.73
N GLN A 71 7.33 5.39 2.70
CA GLN A 71 6.68 6.62 3.09
C GLN A 71 6.74 7.64 1.97
N HIS A 72 5.67 8.40 1.82
CA HIS A 72 5.60 9.44 0.83
C HIS A 72 4.92 10.64 1.45
N LYS A 73 5.46 11.81 1.20
CA LYS A 73 4.96 13.04 1.84
C LYS A 73 3.63 13.51 1.29
N GLY A 74 3.19 12.97 0.19
CA GLY A 74 1.95 13.40 -0.42
C GLY A 74 2.05 14.69 -1.20
N GLU A 75 3.24 15.20 -1.39
CA GLU A 75 3.44 16.38 -2.21
C GLU A 75 3.42 15.97 -3.66
N PHE A 76 2.33 16.25 -4.32
CA PHE A 76 2.26 16.06 -5.74
C PHE A 76 2.60 17.37 -6.40
N LYS A 77 3.78 17.46 -6.97
CA LYS A 77 4.19 18.66 -7.69
C LYS A 77 3.82 18.51 -9.15
N GLU A 78 2.95 19.36 -9.57
CA GLU A 78 2.69 19.48 -10.99
C GLU A 78 3.93 20.02 -11.67
N PRO A 79 4.35 19.40 -12.75
CA PRO A 79 5.47 19.97 -13.51
C PRO A 79 5.10 21.28 -14.19
#